data_53d3507c2eae8f2610d35089f159e82b
#
_entry.id   53d3507c2eae8f2610d35089f159e82b
#
_cell.length_a   1.000
_cell.length_b   1.000
_cell.length_c   1.000
_cell.angle_alpha   90.00
_cell.angle_beta   90.00
_cell.angle_gamma   90.00
#
_symmetry.space_group_name_H-M   'P 1'
#
loop_
_entity.id
_entity.type
_entity.pdbx_description
1 polymer ?
#
loop_
_entity_poly.entity_id
_entity_poly.type
_entity_poly.pdbx_seq_one_letter_code
_entity_poly.pdbx_strand_id
1 'polypeptide(L)'
;MSESKDATIALNVRLKPSDSSAHPRAANYTNVGMAQGMAYLDFGFIKPALLAAIAKTAKDGQAAPKGLDGHLVTRIAMDVITLARLQQQIQQVLVGLQSARQPGPKG
;
A
#
# COMPACT_ATOMS: atom_id res chain seq x y z
N MET A 1 -22.68 -24.14 -14.18
CA MET A 1 -22.68 -23.67 -14.31
C MET A 1 -22.44 -22.97 -14.50
N SER A 2 -22.26 -22.58 -14.43
CA SER A 2 -22.00 -21.87 -14.59
C SER A 2 -22.27 -20.94 -14.87
N GLU A 3 -22.66 -20.84 -14.72
CA GLU A 3 -23.13 -19.93 -14.80
C GLU A 3 -22.70 -18.77 -14.32
N SER A 4 -22.31 -18.79 -13.46
CA SER A 4 -21.90 -17.68 -12.80
C SER A 4 -21.09 -16.84 -13.60
N LYS A 5 -20.27 -17.31 -14.31
CA LYS A 5 -19.52 -16.53 -15.12
C LYS A 5 -20.36 -15.87 -16.04
N ASP A 6 -21.32 -16.48 -16.41
CA ASP A 6 -22.19 -15.88 -17.34
C ASP A 6 -22.81 -14.72 -16.74
N ALA A 7 -22.98 -14.72 -15.46
CA ALA A 7 -23.65 -13.64 -14.83
C ALA A 7 -22.72 -12.49 -14.55
N THR A 8 -21.65 -12.41 -15.25
CA THR A 8 -20.77 -11.28 -15.08
C THR A 8 -21.47 -10.02 -15.47
N ILE A 9 -21.67 -9.14 -14.56
CA ILE A 9 -22.31 -7.88 -14.82
C ILE A 9 -21.27 -6.81 -14.78
N ALA A 10 -21.25 -5.99 -15.80
CA ALA A 10 -20.30 -4.90 -15.84
C ALA A 10 -20.81 -3.77 -14.98
N LEU A 11 -20.38 -3.74 -13.77
CA LEU A 11 -20.79 -2.71 -12.83
C LEU A 11 -19.77 -1.60 -12.81
N ASN A 12 -20.27 -0.38 -12.83
CA ASN A 12 -19.42 0.77 -12.72
C ASN A 12 -19.45 1.21 -11.26
N VAL A 13 -18.41 0.94 -10.55
CA VAL A 13 -18.34 1.29 -9.15
C VAL A 13 -17.67 2.65 -9.00
N ARG A 14 -18.32 3.56 -8.33
CA ARG A 14 -17.76 4.87 -8.05
C ARG A 14 -17.71 5.06 -6.56
N LEU A 15 -16.54 5.37 -6.06
CA LEU A 15 -16.35 5.59 -4.63
C LEU A 15 -16.55 7.07 -4.34
N LYS A 16 -17.54 7.37 -3.54
CA LYS A 16 -17.83 8.76 -3.22
C LYS A 16 -17.07 9.16 -1.98
N PRO A 17 -16.33 10.27 -2.03
CA PRO A 17 -15.60 10.69 -0.85
C PRO A 17 -16.55 11.18 0.24
N SER A 18 -16.12 11.02 1.48
CA SER A 18 -16.82 11.55 2.62
C SER A 18 -15.93 12.59 3.28
N ASP A 19 -16.43 13.22 4.33
CA ASP A 19 -15.61 14.22 5.02
C ASP A 19 -14.29 13.62 5.48
N SER A 20 -14.29 12.37 5.91
CA SER A 20 -13.08 11.76 6.42
C SER A 20 -12.17 11.23 5.32
N SER A 21 -12.66 11.14 4.09
CA SER A 21 -11.87 10.58 3.00
C SER A 21 -11.71 11.55 1.82
N ALA A 22 -12.15 12.79 1.99
CA ALA A 22 -12.09 13.75 0.89
C ALA A 22 -10.66 14.11 0.53
N HIS A 23 -9.74 14.01 1.49
CA HIS A 23 -8.35 14.33 1.26
C HIS A 23 -7.49 13.12 1.52
N PRO A 24 -6.54 12.82 0.63
CA PRO A 24 -5.69 11.67 0.87
C PRO A 24 -4.76 11.88 2.05
N ARG A 25 -4.46 10.82 2.74
CA ARG A 25 -3.55 10.85 3.87
C ARG A 25 -2.25 10.20 3.45
N ALA A 26 -1.15 10.77 3.89
CA ALA A 26 0.15 10.26 3.51
C ALA A 26 0.51 9.04 4.35
N ALA A 27 1.13 8.08 3.72
CA ALA A 27 1.66 6.91 4.39
C ALA A 27 2.95 6.52 3.72
N ASN A 28 3.96 6.21 4.52
CA ASN A 28 5.23 5.76 3.99
C ASN A 28 5.67 4.44 4.62
N TYR A 29 4.76 3.79 5.32
CA TYR A 29 5.02 2.50 5.91
C TYR A 29 3.76 1.67 5.83
N THR A 30 3.91 0.39 5.53
CA THR A 30 2.75 -0.50 5.48
C THR A 30 3.10 -1.82 6.15
N ASN A 31 2.08 -2.47 6.65
CA ASN A 31 2.22 -3.80 7.19
C ASN A 31 0.96 -4.58 6.84
N VAL A 32 1.13 -5.83 6.43
CA VAL A 32 0.00 -6.67 6.09
C VAL A 32 0.06 -7.91 6.96
N GLY A 33 -1.06 -8.25 7.58
CA GLY A 33 -1.13 -9.44 8.41
C GLY A 33 -2.45 -10.13 8.23
N MET A 34 -2.50 -11.37 8.68
CA MET A 34 -3.72 -12.16 8.62
C MET A 34 -4.14 -12.54 10.02
N ALA A 35 -5.42 -12.43 10.29
CA ALA A 35 -5.99 -12.90 11.54
C ALA A 35 -7.42 -13.31 11.29
N GLN A 36 -7.78 -14.48 11.76
CA GLN A 36 -9.17 -14.95 11.70
C GLN A 36 -9.76 -14.89 10.28
N GLY A 37 -8.95 -15.26 9.30
CA GLY A 37 -9.41 -15.31 7.93
C GLY A 37 -9.54 -13.99 7.22
N MET A 38 -9.13 -12.89 7.85
CA MET A 38 -9.17 -11.58 7.25
C MET A 38 -7.78 -11.00 7.12
N ALA A 39 -7.56 -10.25 6.08
CA ALA A 39 -6.32 -9.52 5.90
C ALA A 39 -6.46 -8.13 6.50
N TYR A 40 -5.45 -7.74 7.25
CA TYR A 40 -5.40 -6.41 7.85
C TYR A 40 -4.24 -5.65 7.27
N LEU A 41 -4.54 -4.51 6.69
CA LEU A 41 -3.52 -3.67 6.08
C LEU A 41 -3.38 -2.42 6.92
N ASP A 42 -2.19 -2.22 7.45
CA ASP A 42 -1.90 -1.04 8.25
C ASP A 42 -1.12 -0.07 7.40
N PHE A 43 -1.54 1.17 7.42
CA PHE A 43 -0.84 2.23 6.72
C PHE A 43 -0.35 3.20 7.78
N GLY A 44 0.95 3.40 7.80
CA GLY A 44 1.56 4.22 8.82
C GLY A 44 2.41 5.33 8.23
N PHE A 45 2.75 6.28 9.06
CA PHE A 45 3.61 7.36 8.64
C PHE A 45 4.73 7.54 9.65
N ILE A 46 5.95 7.51 9.15
CA ILE A 46 7.14 7.74 9.97
C ILE A 46 7.72 9.04 9.50
N LYS A 47 7.98 9.94 10.42
CA LYS A 47 8.50 11.25 10.05
C LYS A 47 9.82 11.09 9.30
N PRO A 48 9.95 11.69 8.13
CA PRO A 48 11.18 11.56 7.37
C PRO A 48 12.41 12.05 8.13
N ALA A 49 12.26 13.05 8.97
CA ALA A 49 13.37 13.52 9.76
C ALA A 49 13.89 12.45 10.72
N LEU A 50 12.97 11.64 11.26
CA LEU A 50 13.36 10.54 12.13
C LEU A 50 14.13 9.47 11.36
N LEU A 51 13.65 9.14 10.18
CA LEU A 51 14.34 8.16 9.34
C LEU A 51 15.72 8.65 8.94
N ALA A 52 15.84 9.92 8.62
CA ALA A 52 17.13 10.50 8.27
C ALA A 52 18.10 10.46 9.46
N ALA A 53 17.59 10.74 10.66
CA ALA A 53 18.42 10.70 11.84
C ALA A 53 18.93 9.31 12.12
N ILE A 54 18.07 8.30 11.95
CA ILE A 54 18.47 6.92 12.16
C ILE A 54 19.50 6.49 11.12
N ALA A 55 19.31 6.88 9.88
CA ALA A 55 20.25 6.55 8.83
C ALA A 55 21.61 7.18 9.10
N LYS A 56 21.62 8.41 9.60
CA LYS A 56 22.86 9.07 9.94
C LYS A 56 23.56 8.38 11.10
N THR A 57 22.81 7.97 12.11
CA THR A 57 23.37 7.25 13.24
C THR A 57 24.06 5.97 12.78
N ALA A 58 23.43 5.21 11.91
CA ALA A 58 24.00 4.00 11.40
C ALA A 58 25.23 4.27 10.55
N LYS A 59 25.18 5.35 9.76
CA LYS A 59 26.30 5.70 8.92
C LYS A 59 27.51 6.12 9.75
N ASP A 60 27.27 6.74 10.90
CA ASP A 60 28.35 7.15 11.76
C ASP A 60 28.90 6.01 12.62
N GLY A 61 28.44 4.80 12.39
CA GLY A 61 28.93 3.64 13.12
C GLY A 61 28.32 3.47 14.50
N GLN A 62 27.33 4.25 14.83
CA GLN A 62 26.68 4.11 16.13
C GLN A 62 25.56 3.10 16.04
N ALA A 63 25.21 2.51 17.16
CA ALA A 63 24.15 1.54 17.20
C ALA A 63 22.82 2.21 16.92
N ALA A 64 22.09 1.72 15.93
CA ALA A 64 20.75 2.23 15.64
C ALA A 64 19.77 1.66 16.66
N PRO A 65 18.68 2.38 16.94
CA PRO A 65 17.65 1.84 17.80
C PRO A 65 17.05 0.59 17.19
N LYS A 66 16.63 -0.33 18.02
CA LYS A 66 16.05 -1.57 17.54
C LYS A 66 14.67 -1.39 16.96
N GLY A 67 14.02 -0.30 17.24
CA GLY A 67 12.71 -0.02 16.72
C GLY A 67 12.41 1.44 16.80
N LEU A 68 11.33 1.84 16.16
CA LEU A 68 10.88 3.21 16.24
C LEU A 68 9.36 3.23 16.15
N ASP A 69 8.78 4.30 16.64
CA ASP A 69 7.34 4.44 16.64
C ASP A 69 6.91 5.29 15.47
N GLY A 70 5.98 4.75 14.70
CA GLY A 70 5.33 5.51 13.66
C GLY A 70 3.90 5.79 14.05
N HIS A 71 3.23 6.58 13.24
CA HIS A 71 1.83 6.89 13.46
C HIS A 71 0.98 5.97 12.60
N LEU A 72 0.02 5.30 13.22
CA LEU A 72 -0.92 4.49 12.44
C LEU A 72 -1.95 5.41 11.81
N VAL A 73 -1.88 5.55 10.50
CA VAL A 73 -2.80 6.41 9.77
C VAL A 73 -4.16 5.74 9.65
N THR A 74 -4.17 4.48 9.23
CA THR A 74 -5.42 3.75 9.11
C THR A 74 -5.14 2.26 9.06
N ARG A 75 -6.12 1.49 9.46
CA ARG A 75 -6.06 0.04 9.38
C ARG A 75 -7.30 -0.42 8.64
N ILE A 76 -7.11 -1.25 7.64
CA ILE A 76 -8.20 -1.71 6.80
C ILE A 76 -8.26 -3.22 6.84
N ALA A 77 -9.45 -3.76 7.06
CA ALA A 77 -9.66 -5.20 7.01
C ALA A 77 -10.33 -5.54 5.70
N MET A 78 -9.89 -6.60 5.07
CA MET A 78 -10.51 -7.04 3.83
C MET A 78 -10.44 -8.56 3.72
N ASP A 79 -11.32 -9.12 2.91
CA ASP A 79 -11.26 -10.55 2.68
C ASP A 79 -10.12 -10.88 1.72
N VAL A 80 -9.83 -12.16 1.61
CA VAL A 80 -8.69 -12.62 0.82
C VAL A 80 -8.88 -12.31 -0.66
N ILE A 81 -10.11 -12.39 -1.14
CA ILE A 81 -10.37 -12.12 -2.56
C ILE A 81 -10.09 -10.66 -2.88
N THR A 82 -10.51 -9.76 -2.00
CA THR A 82 -10.22 -8.35 -2.20
C THR A 82 -8.73 -8.08 -2.13
N LEU A 83 -8.05 -8.77 -1.20
CA LEU A 83 -6.60 -8.63 -1.09
C LEU A 83 -5.90 -9.07 -2.37
N ALA A 84 -6.32 -10.19 -2.94
CA ALA A 84 -5.73 -10.68 -4.17
C ALA A 84 -5.95 -9.71 -5.32
N ARG A 85 -7.12 -9.11 -5.37
CA ARG A 85 -7.42 -8.11 -6.38
C ARG A 85 -6.55 -6.88 -6.23
N LEU A 86 -6.37 -6.44 -4.98
CA LEU A 86 -5.51 -5.31 -4.69
C LEU A 86 -4.08 -5.59 -5.14
N GLN A 87 -3.60 -6.80 -4.88
CA GLN A 87 -2.25 -7.16 -5.28
C GLN A 87 -2.09 -7.05 -6.80
N GLN A 88 -3.08 -7.50 -7.55
CA GLN A 88 -3.01 -7.41 -9.01
C GLN A 88 -3.01 -5.96 -9.48
N GLN A 89 -3.83 -5.12 -8.85
CA GLN A 89 -3.88 -3.71 -9.23
C GLN A 89 -2.56 -3.02 -8.95
N ILE A 90 -1.95 -3.32 -7.80
CA ILE A 90 -0.67 -2.75 -7.45
C ILE A 90 0.38 -3.22 -8.45
N GLN A 91 0.34 -4.49 -8.80
CA GLN A 91 1.29 -5.03 -9.77
C GLN A 91 1.20 -4.31 -11.10
N GLN A 92 -0.01 -4.05 -11.56
CA GLN A 92 -0.20 -3.36 -12.83
C GLN A 92 0.36 -1.94 -12.79
N VAL A 93 0.17 -1.25 -11.68
CA VAL A 93 0.68 0.10 -11.54
C VAL A 93 2.21 0.07 -11.55
N LEU A 94 2.80 -0.86 -10.82
CA LEU A 94 4.25 -0.94 -10.76
C LEU A 94 4.87 -1.30 -12.10
N VAL A 95 4.23 -2.20 -12.83
CA VAL A 95 4.71 -2.56 -14.16
C VAL A 95 4.62 -1.34 -15.08
N GLY A 96 3.52 -0.61 -15.01
CA GLY A 96 3.37 0.59 -15.83
C GLY A 96 4.43 1.63 -15.50
N LEU A 97 4.73 1.81 -14.22
CA LEU A 97 5.75 2.76 -13.82
C LEU A 97 7.13 2.32 -14.30
N GLN A 98 7.41 1.02 -14.23
CA GLN A 98 8.68 0.52 -14.72
C GLN A 98 8.83 0.78 -16.20
N SER A 99 7.80 0.52 -16.98
CA SER A 99 7.85 0.77 -18.41
C SER A 99 8.06 2.24 -18.72
N ALA A 100 7.40 3.11 -17.99
CA ALA A 100 7.55 4.53 -18.22
C ALA A 100 8.92 5.04 -17.84
N ARG A 101 9.55 4.42 -16.84
CA ARG A 101 10.85 4.87 -16.38
C ARG A 101 12.00 4.29 -17.19
N GLN A 102 11.76 3.19 -17.85
CA GLN A 102 12.81 2.62 -18.64
C GLN A 102 13.12 3.54 -19.78
N PRO A 103 14.38 3.86 -19.99
CA PRO A 103 14.73 4.67 -21.13
C PRO A 103 14.41 3.85 -22.34
N GLY A 104 13.55 4.32 -23.14
CA GLY A 104 13.28 3.64 -24.38
C GLY A 104 14.55 3.53 -25.18
N PRO A 105 14.45 2.86 -26.29
CA PRO A 105 15.59 2.78 -27.17
C PRO A 105 15.87 4.18 -27.58
N LYS A 106 16.94 4.68 -27.09
CA LYS A 106 17.22 5.98 -27.46
C LYS A 106 17.68 5.94 -28.75
N GLY A 107 16.96 6.34 -29.50
CA GLY A 107 17.38 6.32 -30.90
C GLY A 107 18.68 6.99 -30.98
#